data_35181b73923029ab826b4e05b5eb5940
#
_entry.id   35181b73923029ab826b4e05b5eb5940
#
_cell.length_a   1.000
_cell.length_b   1.000
_cell.length_c   1.000
_cell.angle_alpha   90.00
_cell.angle_beta   90.00
_cell.angle_gamma   90.00
#
_symmetry.space_group_name_H-M   'P 1'
#
loop_
_entity.id
_entity.type
_entity.pdbx_description
1 polymer ?
#
loop_
_entity_poly.entity_id
_entity_poly.type
_entity_poly.pdbx_seq_one_letter_code
_entity_poly.pdbx_strand_id
1 'polypeptide(L)'
;NVPKGLIIANQIPGHVDVRLRGSRTLLANIQGSDLEVSVDLHGAKPGITTFRSLDERLNLPRSVVVSRMSPSYVDIKLERLLQKKVPLRVVLDGNPAPGFSIAEVMAAPDMVEIEGAESEIKNVSEVETEAVDVEGLKASFTLTVPLDYSGIYSRLTEVKTAEVQVIIREDPKPEPVPESETAAQNQPSSGGTE
;
A
#
# COMPACT_ATOMS: atom_id res chain seq x y z
N ASN A 1 7.62 -15.95 -19.58
CA ASN A 1 6.49 -15.23 -20.19
C ASN A 1 5.22 -15.43 -19.37
N VAL A 2 4.73 -14.39 -18.69
CA VAL A 2 3.44 -14.42 -18.00
C VAL A 2 2.33 -14.15 -19.02
N PRO A 3 1.23 -14.94 -19.05
CA PRO A 3 0.10 -14.71 -19.94
C PRO A 3 -0.54 -13.33 -19.69
N LYS A 4 -1.06 -12.71 -20.75
CA LYS A 4 -1.76 -11.42 -20.63
C LYS A 4 -2.95 -11.53 -19.66
N GLY A 5 -3.10 -10.54 -18.79
CA GLY A 5 -4.17 -10.49 -17.79
C GLY A 5 -3.94 -11.38 -16.57
N LEU A 6 -2.75 -11.96 -16.41
CA LEU A 6 -2.33 -12.68 -15.22
C LEU A 6 -1.11 -12.00 -14.59
N ILE A 7 -0.95 -12.19 -13.28
CA ILE A 7 0.18 -11.73 -12.49
C ILE A 7 0.66 -12.85 -11.56
N ILE A 8 1.95 -12.88 -11.28
CA ILE A 8 2.51 -13.77 -10.28
C ILE A 8 2.23 -13.19 -8.90
N ALA A 9 1.54 -13.96 -8.06
CA ALA A 9 1.06 -13.55 -6.74
C ALA A 9 1.66 -14.40 -5.61
N ASN A 10 2.95 -14.75 -5.76
CA ASN A 10 3.77 -15.34 -4.71
C ASN A 10 5.24 -14.97 -4.90
N GLN A 11 6.02 -15.11 -3.84
CA GLN A 11 7.47 -14.94 -3.93
C GLN A 11 8.08 -16.16 -4.60
N ILE A 12 8.89 -15.91 -5.63
CA ILE A 12 9.66 -16.93 -6.32
C ILE A 12 11.12 -16.81 -5.87
N PRO A 13 11.82 -17.93 -5.56
CA PRO A 13 13.23 -17.88 -5.26
C PRO A 13 14.02 -17.25 -6.42
N GLY A 14 14.76 -16.19 -6.14
CA GLY A 14 15.58 -15.49 -7.13
C GLY A 14 16.86 -16.25 -7.50
N HIS A 15 17.23 -17.24 -6.70
CA HIS A 15 18.46 -18.04 -6.88
C HIS A 15 18.19 -19.51 -6.65
N VAL A 16 18.97 -20.33 -7.34
CA VAL A 16 19.03 -21.77 -7.14
C VAL A 16 20.49 -22.20 -6.92
N ASP A 17 20.71 -22.99 -5.87
CA ASP A 17 22.01 -23.59 -5.62
C ASP A 17 22.15 -24.89 -6.37
N VAL A 18 23.14 -25.00 -7.24
CA VAL A 18 23.37 -26.17 -8.08
C VAL A 18 24.74 -26.75 -7.82
N ARG A 19 24.79 -28.04 -7.50
CA ARG A 19 26.05 -28.78 -7.42
C ARG A 19 26.21 -29.63 -8.68
N LEU A 20 27.25 -29.33 -9.45
CA LEU A 20 27.56 -30.02 -10.69
C LEU A 20 28.67 -31.06 -10.49
N ARG A 21 28.63 -32.10 -11.27
CA ARG A 21 29.67 -33.15 -11.39
C ARG A 21 30.02 -33.37 -12.86
N GLY A 22 31.30 -33.33 -13.17
CA GLY A 22 31.81 -33.49 -14.54
C GLY A 22 33.33 -33.41 -14.59
N SER A 23 33.93 -33.46 -15.79
CA SER A 23 35.38 -33.22 -15.92
C SER A 23 35.74 -31.78 -15.57
N ARG A 24 36.97 -31.62 -15.05
CA ARG A 24 37.47 -30.29 -14.60
C ARG A 24 37.41 -29.27 -15.75
N THR A 25 37.75 -29.66 -16.95
CA THR A 25 37.77 -28.80 -18.14
C THR A 25 36.35 -28.31 -18.51
N LEU A 26 35.34 -29.18 -18.42
CA LEU A 26 33.96 -28.82 -18.74
C LEU A 26 33.37 -27.91 -17.66
N LEU A 27 33.65 -28.23 -16.39
CA LEU A 27 33.15 -27.39 -15.27
C LEU A 27 33.75 -25.99 -15.28
N ALA A 28 35.02 -25.86 -15.74
CA ALA A 28 35.68 -24.54 -15.82
C ALA A 28 35.09 -23.63 -16.93
N ASN A 29 34.39 -24.20 -17.89
CA ASN A 29 33.80 -23.45 -19.01
C ASN A 29 32.31 -23.11 -18.80
N ILE A 30 31.69 -23.56 -17.69
CA ILE A 30 30.30 -23.25 -17.38
C ILE A 30 30.22 -21.82 -16.85
N GLN A 31 29.34 -21.03 -17.46
CA GLN A 31 29.07 -19.66 -17.05
C GLN A 31 27.74 -19.58 -16.27
N GLY A 32 27.52 -18.48 -15.55
CA GLY A 32 26.28 -18.25 -14.82
C GLY A 32 25.04 -18.26 -15.71
N SER A 33 25.16 -17.82 -16.97
CA SER A 33 24.09 -17.87 -17.98
C SER A 33 23.65 -19.29 -18.35
N ASP A 34 24.56 -20.29 -18.23
CA ASP A 34 24.23 -21.69 -18.50
C ASP A 34 23.41 -22.32 -17.37
N LEU A 35 23.40 -21.66 -16.21
CA LEU A 35 22.69 -22.07 -14.99
C LEU A 35 21.36 -21.31 -14.79
N GLU A 36 20.90 -20.59 -15.81
CA GLU A 36 19.62 -19.92 -15.76
C GLU A 36 18.47 -20.92 -15.96
N VAL A 37 17.52 -20.91 -15.02
CA VAL A 37 16.32 -21.74 -15.11
C VAL A 37 15.17 -20.91 -15.67
N SER A 38 14.79 -21.20 -16.90
CA SER A 38 13.63 -20.56 -17.51
C SER A 38 12.37 -21.41 -17.36
N VAL A 39 11.29 -20.78 -16.91
CA VAL A 39 9.98 -21.41 -16.78
C VAL A 39 9.01 -20.74 -17.76
N ASP A 40 8.42 -21.53 -18.64
CA ASP A 40 7.39 -21.06 -19.56
C ASP A 40 6.00 -21.19 -18.91
N LEU A 41 5.31 -20.07 -18.82
CA LEU A 41 3.95 -19.97 -18.30
C LEU A 41 2.91 -19.81 -19.41
N HIS A 42 3.30 -20.02 -20.67
CA HIS A 42 2.38 -19.91 -21.80
C HIS A 42 1.18 -20.85 -21.61
N GLY A 43 -0.04 -20.29 -21.74
CA GLY A 43 -1.28 -21.07 -21.56
C GLY A 43 -1.60 -21.46 -20.12
N ALA A 44 -0.79 -21.04 -19.14
CA ALA A 44 -1.11 -21.27 -17.73
C ALA A 44 -2.41 -20.54 -17.33
N LYS A 45 -3.15 -21.16 -16.40
CA LYS A 45 -4.41 -20.64 -15.86
C LYS A 45 -4.20 -20.07 -14.45
N PRO A 46 -5.11 -19.23 -13.95
CA PRO A 46 -5.10 -18.83 -12.55
C PRO A 46 -5.07 -20.04 -11.63
N GLY A 47 -4.25 -19.98 -10.59
CA GLY A 47 -4.01 -21.05 -9.63
C GLY A 47 -2.54 -21.27 -9.36
N ILE A 48 -2.22 -22.34 -8.63
CA ILE A 48 -0.84 -22.73 -8.32
C ILE A 48 -0.39 -23.78 -9.30
N THR A 49 0.75 -23.53 -9.95
CA THR A 49 1.42 -24.48 -10.83
C THR A 49 2.79 -24.81 -10.27
N THR A 50 3.05 -26.08 -10.01
CA THR A 50 4.34 -26.57 -9.51
C THR A 50 5.21 -27.02 -10.67
N PHE A 51 6.37 -26.39 -10.80
CA PHE A 51 7.41 -26.78 -11.76
C PHE A 51 8.44 -27.64 -11.05
N ARG A 52 8.50 -28.91 -11.42
CA ARG A 52 9.46 -29.88 -10.89
C ARG A 52 10.59 -30.10 -11.87
N SER A 53 11.62 -30.86 -11.45
CA SER A 53 12.78 -31.22 -12.28
C SER A 53 13.43 -29.99 -12.94
N LEU A 54 13.73 -28.97 -12.10
CA LEU A 54 14.34 -27.73 -12.58
C LEU A 54 15.76 -27.97 -13.16
N ASP A 55 16.41 -29.05 -12.74
CA ASP A 55 17.71 -29.52 -13.24
C ASP A 55 17.68 -29.88 -14.71
N GLU A 56 16.57 -30.44 -15.22
CA GLU A 56 16.38 -30.76 -16.63
C GLU A 56 16.25 -29.51 -17.52
N ARG A 57 16.04 -28.35 -16.93
CA ARG A 57 15.87 -27.07 -17.64
C ARG A 57 17.17 -26.28 -17.77
N LEU A 58 18.24 -26.77 -17.15
CA LEU A 58 19.56 -26.17 -17.27
C LEU A 58 20.19 -26.52 -18.61
N ASN A 59 20.82 -25.52 -19.24
CA ASN A 59 21.53 -25.75 -20.51
C ASN A 59 22.96 -26.25 -20.26
N LEU A 60 23.09 -27.51 -19.84
CA LEU A 60 24.36 -28.13 -19.51
C LEU A 60 24.89 -29.05 -20.60
N PRO A 61 26.25 -29.16 -20.79
CA PRO A 61 26.87 -30.14 -21.63
C PRO A 61 26.50 -31.59 -21.20
N ARG A 62 26.31 -32.50 -22.14
CA ARG A 62 25.85 -33.89 -21.88
C ARG A 62 26.68 -34.68 -20.86
N SER A 63 27.93 -34.29 -20.64
CA SER A 63 28.85 -34.94 -19.70
C SER A 63 28.90 -34.25 -18.33
N VAL A 64 28.06 -33.25 -18.10
CA VAL A 64 27.91 -32.57 -16.78
C VAL A 64 26.57 -32.99 -16.22
N VAL A 65 26.58 -33.43 -14.97
CA VAL A 65 25.39 -33.90 -14.25
C VAL A 65 25.13 -33.04 -13.05
N VAL A 66 23.89 -32.67 -12.83
CA VAL A 66 23.43 -32.03 -11.57
C VAL A 66 23.40 -33.11 -10.49
N SER A 67 24.25 -32.99 -9.48
CA SER A 67 24.26 -33.90 -8.34
C SER A 67 23.36 -33.47 -7.21
N ARG A 68 23.08 -32.16 -7.12
CA ARG A 68 22.15 -31.57 -6.15
C ARG A 68 21.66 -30.22 -6.68
N MET A 69 20.39 -29.92 -6.43
CA MET A 69 19.77 -28.63 -6.71
C MET A 69 18.83 -28.23 -5.58
N SER A 70 18.87 -26.98 -5.18
CA SER A 70 18.02 -26.45 -4.11
C SER A 70 17.59 -25.00 -4.46
N PRO A 71 16.31 -24.74 -4.54
CA PRO A 71 15.19 -25.69 -4.54
C PRO A 71 15.14 -26.53 -5.82
N SER A 72 14.60 -27.75 -5.73
CA SER A 72 14.41 -28.66 -6.88
C SER A 72 13.09 -28.46 -7.59
N TYR A 73 12.20 -27.66 -7.03
CA TYR A 73 10.91 -27.30 -7.61
C TYR A 73 10.58 -25.85 -7.25
N VAL A 74 9.69 -25.26 -8.02
CA VAL A 74 9.15 -23.91 -7.78
C VAL A 74 7.65 -23.93 -7.95
N ASP A 75 6.93 -23.38 -6.99
CA ASP A 75 5.51 -23.11 -7.08
C ASP A 75 5.30 -21.68 -7.58
N ILE A 76 4.51 -21.56 -8.64
CA ILE A 76 4.13 -20.25 -9.19
C ILE A 76 2.62 -20.13 -9.04
N LYS A 77 2.19 -19.13 -8.26
CA LYS A 77 0.80 -18.77 -8.09
C LYS A 77 0.46 -17.66 -9.10
N LEU A 78 -0.44 -17.96 -10.02
CA LEU A 78 -0.97 -16.99 -10.97
C LEU A 78 -2.36 -16.55 -10.53
N GLU A 79 -2.57 -15.25 -10.50
CA GLU A 79 -3.87 -14.63 -10.26
C GLU A 79 -4.25 -13.72 -11.45
N ARG A 80 -5.53 -13.39 -11.53
CA ARG A 80 -5.98 -12.39 -12.50
C ARG A 80 -5.42 -11.04 -12.13
N LEU A 81 -4.93 -10.32 -13.13
CA LEU A 81 -4.59 -8.91 -13.00
C LEU A 81 -5.90 -8.11 -13.03
N LEU A 82 -6.23 -7.44 -11.95
CA LEU A 82 -7.39 -6.56 -11.84
C LEU A 82 -6.96 -5.11 -11.70
N GLN A 83 -7.82 -4.22 -12.18
CA GLN A 83 -7.73 -2.78 -11.95
C GLN A 83 -8.97 -2.35 -11.16
N LYS A 84 -8.79 -1.43 -10.21
CA LYS A 84 -9.84 -0.90 -9.36
C LYS A 84 -9.58 0.57 -9.06
N LYS A 85 -10.62 1.39 -9.14
CA LYS A 85 -10.60 2.75 -8.63
C LYS A 85 -11.04 2.74 -7.17
N VAL A 86 -10.26 3.39 -6.34
CA VAL A 86 -10.49 3.51 -4.90
C VAL A 86 -10.38 4.97 -4.48
N PRO A 87 -11.13 5.39 -3.44
CA PRO A 87 -11.03 6.75 -2.92
C PRO A 87 -9.66 7.01 -2.31
N LEU A 88 -9.24 8.27 -2.40
CA LEU A 88 -8.04 8.76 -1.75
C LEU A 88 -8.42 9.36 -0.39
N ARG A 89 -7.76 8.91 0.68
CA ARG A 89 -7.90 9.43 2.04
C ARG A 89 -6.69 10.26 2.41
N VAL A 90 -6.91 11.51 2.75
CA VAL A 90 -5.85 12.39 3.26
C VAL A 90 -5.59 12.06 4.73
N VAL A 91 -4.33 11.80 5.05
CA VAL A 91 -3.87 11.62 6.43
C VAL A 91 -3.34 12.94 6.95
N LEU A 92 -3.90 13.42 8.06
CA LEU A 92 -3.45 14.62 8.73
C LEU A 92 -2.69 14.24 10.00
N ASP A 93 -1.63 14.98 10.30
CA ASP A 93 -0.86 14.85 11.54
C ASP A 93 -0.87 16.17 12.32
N GLY A 94 -1.04 16.08 13.63
CA GLY A 94 -1.14 17.25 14.52
C GLY A 94 -2.52 17.88 14.58
N ASN A 95 -2.58 19.07 15.22
CA ASN A 95 -3.79 19.86 15.38
C ASN A 95 -3.53 21.31 14.98
N PRO A 96 -4.52 22.02 14.41
CA PRO A 96 -4.43 23.46 14.19
C PRO A 96 -4.16 24.22 15.48
N ALA A 97 -3.74 25.48 15.35
CA ALA A 97 -3.52 26.36 16.49
C ALA A 97 -4.79 26.51 17.35
N PRO A 98 -4.67 26.74 18.66
CA PRO A 98 -5.82 26.99 19.53
C PRO A 98 -6.74 28.09 18.98
N GLY A 99 -8.04 27.81 18.92
CA GLY A 99 -9.05 28.69 18.34
C GLY A 99 -9.20 28.54 16.81
N PHE A 100 -8.60 27.53 16.21
CA PHE A 100 -8.74 27.20 14.80
C PHE A 100 -9.11 25.73 14.64
N SER A 101 -9.92 25.43 13.62
CA SER A 101 -10.34 24.07 13.27
C SER A 101 -10.23 23.83 11.77
N ILE A 102 -10.10 22.55 11.41
CA ILE A 102 -10.14 22.12 10.02
C ILE A 102 -11.60 22.10 9.58
N ALA A 103 -11.94 22.97 8.64
CA ALA A 103 -13.30 23.07 8.10
C ALA A 103 -13.53 22.08 6.97
N GLU A 104 -12.52 21.85 6.12
CA GLU A 104 -12.63 20.99 4.96
C GLU A 104 -11.25 20.49 4.51
N VAL A 105 -11.21 19.25 3.99
CA VAL A 105 -10.01 18.67 3.38
C VAL A 105 -10.42 18.12 2.02
N MET A 106 -9.74 18.57 0.98
CA MET A 106 -9.97 18.12 -0.40
C MET A 106 -8.69 17.55 -0.97
N ALA A 107 -8.83 16.53 -1.80
CA ALA A 107 -7.72 15.98 -2.57
C ALA A 107 -8.08 15.91 -4.05
N ALA A 108 -7.13 16.21 -4.89
CA ALA A 108 -7.26 16.07 -6.33
C ALA A 108 -6.07 15.24 -6.88
N PRO A 109 -6.35 14.08 -7.50
CA PRO A 109 -7.67 13.47 -7.69
C PRO A 109 -8.25 12.90 -6.37
N ASP A 110 -9.56 12.79 -6.29
CA ASP A 110 -10.29 12.16 -5.18
C ASP A 110 -10.33 10.63 -5.26
N MET A 111 -10.07 10.09 -6.46
CA MET A 111 -10.01 8.66 -6.75
C MET A 111 -8.70 8.33 -7.46
N VAL A 112 -8.11 7.22 -7.10
CA VAL A 112 -6.89 6.69 -7.72
C VAL A 112 -7.11 5.27 -8.23
N GLU A 113 -6.38 4.91 -9.29
CA GLU A 113 -6.45 3.58 -9.87
C GLU A 113 -5.28 2.72 -9.43
N ILE A 114 -5.61 1.54 -8.91
CA ILE A 114 -4.66 0.50 -8.52
C ILE A 114 -4.81 -0.70 -9.42
N GLU A 115 -3.70 -1.38 -9.72
CA GLU A 115 -3.71 -2.66 -10.45
C GLU A 115 -2.89 -3.71 -9.69
N GLY A 116 -3.27 -4.95 -9.81
CA GLY A 116 -2.53 -6.04 -9.17
C GLY A 116 -3.30 -7.35 -9.11
N ALA A 117 -2.82 -8.23 -8.23
CA ALA A 117 -3.42 -9.55 -8.01
C ALA A 117 -4.86 -9.44 -7.48
N GLU A 118 -5.76 -10.24 -8.03
CA GLU A 118 -7.19 -10.23 -7.70
C GLU A 118 -7.44 -10.32 -6.19
N SER A 119 -6.71 -11.17 -5.48
CA SER A 119 -6.87 -11.36 -4.04
C SER A 119 -6.50 -10.11 -3.24
N GLU A 120 -5.49 -9.37 -3.68
CA GLU A 120 -5.05 -8.14 -3.00
C GLU A 120 -5.96 -6.97 -3.34
N ILE A 121 -6.25 -6.75 -4.63
CA ILE A 121 -7.10 -5.65 -5.11
C ILE A 121 -8.50 -5.66 -4.50
N LYS A 122 -9.08 -6.84 -4.26
CA LYS A 122 -10.39 -6.95 -3.61
C LYS A 122 -10.41 -6.43 -2.18
N ASN A 123 -9.29 -6.52 -1.48
CA ASN A 123 -9.19 -6.13 -0.07
C ASN A 123 -8.82 -4.65 0.12
N VAL A 124 -8.34 -3.96 -0.92
CA VAL A 124 -8.04 -2.53 -0.84
C VAL A 124 -9.33 -1.73 -0.93
N SER A 125 -9.66 -0.98 0.10
CA SER A 125 -10.85 -0.12 0.16
C SER A 125 -10.54 1.34 -0.19
N GLU A 126 -9.35 1.81 0.15
CA GLU A 126 -8.88 3.20 -0.03
C GLU A 126 -7.35 3.22 -0.17
N VAL A 127 -6.82 4.33 -0.65
CA VAL A 127 -5.39 4.65 -0.66
C VAL A 127 -5.19 5.88 0.20
N GLU A 128 -4.11 5.92 0.96
CA GLU A 128 -3.78 7.04 1.84
C GLU A 128 -2.73 7.95 1.19
N THR A 129 -2.69 9.20 1.63
CA THR A 129 -1.55 10.09 1.38
C THR A 129 -0.50 9.90 2.45
N GLU A 130 0.74 10.33 2.19
CA GLU A 130 1.65 10.63 3.28
C GLU A 130 1.00 11.65 4.24
N ALA A 131 1.43 11.63 5.51
CA ALA A 131 0.86 12.50 6.53
C ALA A 131 1.15 13.98 6.23
N VAL A 132 0.11 14.80 6.29
CA VAL A 132 0.17 16.25 6.13
C VAL A 132 0.18 16.88 7.51
N ASP A 133 1.28 17.54 7.86
CA ASP A 133 1.41 18.22 9.14
C ASP A 133 0.55 19.49 9.16
N VAL A 134 -0.36 19.56 10.13
CA VAL A 134 -1.24 20.71 10.39
C VAL A 134 -0.99 21.34 11.76
N GLU A 135 0.06 20.89 12.46
CA GLU A 135 0.35 21.34 13.82
C GLU A 135 0.56 22.86 13.90
N GLY A 136 -0.23 23.51 14.74
CA GLY A 136 -0.14 24.94 15.01
C GLY A 136 -0.51 25.85 13.84
N LEU A 137 -1.05 25.35 12.74
CA LEU A 137 -1.43 26.16 11.58
C LEU A 137 -2.70 26.96 11.86
N LYS A 138 -2.76 28.17 11.27
CA LYS A 138 -3.89 29.11 11.37
C LYS A 138 -4.51 29.46 10.04
N ALA A 139 -3.83 29.15 8.94
CA ALA A 139 -4.25 29.53 7.60
C ALA A 139 -4.43 28.31 6.72
N SER A 140 -5.40 28.38 5.83
CA SER A 140 -5.60 27.35 4.78
C SER A 140 -4.41 27.29 3.84
N PHE A 141 -4.13 26.13 3.32
CA PHE A 141 -3.01 25.91 2.41
C PHE A 141 -3.33 24.81 1.39
N THR A 142 -2.50 24.75 0.36
CA THR A 142 -2.53 23.68 -0.66
C THR A 142 -1.12 23.17 -0.87
N LEU A 143 -0.95 21.86 -0.91
CA LEU A 143 0.34 21.24 -1.21
C LEU A 143 0.18 19.93 -2.00
N THR A 144 1.24 19.55 -2.72
CA THR A 144 1.31 18.26 -3.39
C THR A 144 1.93 17.23 -2.45
N VAL A 145 1.21 16.13 -2.21
CA VAL A 145 1.58 15.07 -1.27
C VAL A 145 1.73 13.75 -2.02
N PRO A 146 2.78 12.96 -1.76
CA PRO A 146 2.89 11.60 -2.26
C PRO A 146 1.77 10.71 -1.70
N LEU A 147 1.44 9.66 -2.47
CA LEU A 147 0.51 8.64 -2.02
C LEU A 147 1.27 7.52 -1.30
N ASP A 148 0.78 7.14 -0.13
CA ASP A 148 1.30 6.02 0.64
C ASP A 148 0.53 4.74 0.27
N TYR A 149 1.07 4.02 -0.70
CA TYR A 149 0.54 2.74 -1.14
C TYR A 149 1.66 1.75 -1.40
N SER A 150 1.72 0.69 -0.59
CA SER A 150 2.69 -0.38 -0.70
C SER A 150 2.01 -1.75 -0.78
N GLY A 151 1.53 -2.11 -1.97
CA GLY A 151 1.04 -3.45 -2.23
C GLY A 151 2.18 -4.43 -2.48
N ILE A 152 2.00 -5.71 -2.09
CA ILE A 152 2.97 -6.77 -2.34
C ILE A 152 2.90 -7.21 -3.80
N TYR A 153 1.68 -7.38 -4.33
CA TYR A 153 1.38 -7.80 -5.70
C TYR A 153 0.46 -6.80 -6.40
N SER A 154 0.44 -5.56 -5.93
CA SER A 154 -0.34 -4.49 -6.51
C SER A 154 0.42 -3.16 -6.47
N ARG A 155 0.01 -2.22 -7.31
CA ARG A 155 0.66 -0.91 -7.46
C ARG A 155 -0.35 0.14 -7.93
N LEU A 156 0.00 1.39 -7.72
CA LEU A 156 -0.65 2.53 -8.38
C LEU A 156 -0.32 2.52 -9.88
N THR A 157 -1.31 2.80 -10.72
CA THR A 157 -1.15 2.78 -12.18
C THR A 157 -0.42 4.03 -12.69
N GLU A 158 -0.98 5.21 -12.46
CA GLU A 158 -0.48 6.45 -13.07
C GLU A 158 -0.17 7.53 -12.03
N VAL A 159 -1.06 7.74 -11.06
CA VAL A 159 -0.98 8.84 -10.10
C VAL A 159 -0.19 8.41 -8.87
N LYS A 160 0.87 9.13 -8.56
CA LYS A 160 1.71 8.89 -7.38
C LYS A 160 1.67 10.01 -6.35
N THR A 161 1.07 11.14 -6.72
CA THR A 161 0.93 12.33 -5.88
C THR A 161 -0.46 12.90 -6.02
N ALA A 162 -0.95 13.57 -5.00
CA ALA A 162 -2.21 14.30 -5.03
C ALA A 162 -1.98 15.74 -4.56
N GLU A 163 -2.76 16.66 -5.10
CA GLU A 163 -2.85 18.02 -4.57
C GLU A 163 -3.88 18.00 -3.43
N VAL A 164 -3.43 18.33 -2.23
CA VAL A 164 -4.25 18.37 -1.03
C VAL A 164 -4.46 19.82 -0.62
N GLN A 165 -5.73 20.19 -0.47
CA GLN A 165 -6.14 21.49 0.06
C GLN A 165 -6.76 21.30 1.44
N VAL A 166 -6.21 22.00 2.43
CA VAL A 166 -6.72 22.01 3.81
C VAL A 166 -7.27 23.41 4.10
N ILE A 167 -8.54 23.48 4.44
CA ILE A 167 -9.22 24.72 4.81
C ILE A 167 -9.31 24.82 6.32
N ILE A 168 -8.63 25.81 6.89
CA ILE A 168 -8.61 26.09 8.31
C ILE A 168 -9.46 27.36 8.55
N ARG A 169 -10.31 27.30 9.55
CA ARG A 169 -11.16 28.43 9.98
C ARG A 169 -10.96 28.71 11.44
N GLU A 170 -11.15 29.96 11.82
CA GLU A 170 -11.22 30.38 13.22
C GLU A 170 -12.51 29.86 13.84
N ASP A 171 -12.41 29.26 15.02
CA ASP A 171 -13.57 28.78 15.76
C ASP A 171 -14.44 29.96 16.21
N PRO A 172 -15.77 29.86 16.14
CA PRO A 172 -16.65 30.90 16.64
C PRO A 172 -16.36 31.13 18.12
N LYS A 173 -16.01 32.36 18.45
CA LYS A 173 -15.82 32.78 19.85
C LYS A 173 -17.09 32.42 20.63
N PRO A 174 -16.98 31.70 21.74
CA PRO A 174 -18.17 31.41 22.55
C PRO A 174 -18.87 32.73 22.93
N GLU A 175 -20.13 32.85 22.51
CA GLU A 175 -20.95 33.96 22.94
C GLU A 175 -20.98 33.96 24.47
N PRO A 176 -20.75 35.14 25.15
CA PRO A 176 -20.85 35.20 26.59
C PRO A 176 -22.25 34.75 27.00
N VAL A 177 -22.33 33.69 27.75
CA VAL A 177 -23.58 33.23 28.36
C VAL A 177 -24.07 34.41 29.18
N PRO A 178 -25.31 34.96 28.93
CA PRO A 178 -25.81 36.02 29.77
C PRO A 178 -25.89 35.48 31.21
N GLU A 179 -25.11 36.06 32.10
CA GLU A 179 -25.27 35.85 33.54
C GLU A 179 -26.75 36.17 33.87
N SER A 180 -27.53 35.09 34.02
CA SER A 180 -28.87 35.23 34.56
C SER A 180 -28.75 35.81 35.95
N GLU A 181 -29.14 37.09 36.09
CA GLU A 181 -29.38 37.78 37.35
C GLU A 181 -30.17 36.87 38.29
N THR A 182 -29.45 36.27 39.23
CA THR A 182 -30.06 35.80 40.45
C THR A 182 -30.06 37.02 41.42
N ALA A 183 -30.95 37.97 41.11
CA ALA A 183 -31.25 39.04 42.04
C ALA A 183 -32.34 38.55 42.98
N ALA A 184 -31.92 38.33 44.18
CA ALA A 184 -32.55 38.66 45.45
C ALA A 184 -34.07 38.84 45.46
N GLN A 185 -34.77 37.94 46.11
CA GLN A 185 -35.92 38.33 46.96
C GLN A 185 -35.87 37.51 48.25
N ASN A 186 -35.06 37.99 49.14
CA ASN A 186 -35.21 37.65 50.55
C ASN A 186 -35.80 38.88 51.26
N GLN A 187 -37.12 38.89 51.39
CA GLN A 187 -37.78 39.80 52.32
C GLN A 187 -38.26 39.00 53.52
N PRO A 188 -37.80 39.31 54.71
CA PRO A 188 -38.43 38.84 55.97
C PRO A 188 -39.65 39.65 56.29
N SER A 189 -40.84 39.11 56.20
CA SER A 189 -42.00 39.76 56.87
C SER A 189 -41.97 39.39 58.33
N SER A 190 -41.57 40.37 59.11
CA SER A 190 -41.77 40.43 60.54
C SER A 190 -43.19 40.91 60.88
N GLY A 191 -43.68 40.40 61.96
CA GLY A 191 -44.66 41.09 62.79
C GLY A 191 -46.06 40.53 62.68
N GLY A 192 -46.50 40.10 63.75
CA GLY A 192 -47.03 40.70 64.94
C GLY A 192 -48.38 40.13 65.21
N THR A 193 -48.45 39.61 66.35
CA THR A 193 -49.39 39.94 67.47
C THR A 193 -50.88 39.85 67.14
N GLU A 194 -51.55 38.96 67.66
CA GLU A 194 -52.41 38.87 68.87
C GLU A 194 -53.08 37.52 68.97
#